data_7f5394df59ad16f7bc5b8bc0bd1df6db
#
_entry.id   7f5394df59ad16f7bc5b8bc0bd1df6db
#
_cell.length_a   1.000
_cell.length_b   1.000
_cell.length_c   1.000
_cell.angle_alpha   90.00
_cell.angle_beta   90.00
_cell.angle_gamma   90.00
#
_symmetry.space_group_name_H-M   'P 1'
#
loop_
_entity.id
_entity.type
_entity.pdbx_description
1 polymer ?
#
loop_
_entity_poly.entity_id
_entity_poly.type
_entity_poly.pdbx_seq_one_letter_code
_entity_poly.pdbx_strand_id
1 'polypeptide(L)'
;MVTWANFLSQLFNGLASGALLALISSGLTIIYGALGVLNLAHGAMFMLGGYAGYVAYQATGSFAAAVLAGALSLVLVGGALERTIIRHFYARPPEDQLLVTFGIGIVIVELVRLAFGSLSLSVPPPAFAAGVTPMGFMIYPTYRLLVLGIAAIALALLYVVLYRTRLGTIVRAGIEDSTMVGMLGINVDRVFMTVFGIGAMAAGFAGIINAPVVSLTPDVGESILVQTFVVVVIGGVGSFPGAILGGLIAGEILSLTSMIDPAYSQVMLFAVMTLVLLLRPQGLLGLQSRE
;
A
#
# COMPACT_ATOMS: atom_id res chain seq x y z
N MET A 1 -34.08 2.04 0.12
CA MET A 1 -34.00 3.51 0.36
C MET A 1 -32.65 3.80 1.00
N VAL A 2 -31.88 4.73 0.44
CA VAL A 2 -30.62 5.21 1.04
C VAL A 2 -31.00 6.10 2.22
N THR A 3 -30.75 5.63 3.45
CA THR A 3 -30.93 6.44 4.66
C THR A 3 -29.68 7.32 4.86
N TRP A 4 -29.86 8.46 5.53
CA TRP A 4 -28.73 9.34 5.89
C TRP A 4 -27.66 8.60 6.70
N ALA A 5 -28.05 7.71 7.59
CA ALA A 5 -27.13 6.87 8.35
C ALA A 5 -26.31 5.93 7.47
N ASN A 6 -26.93 5.31 6.43
CA ASN A 6 -26.23 4.45 5.48
C ASN A 6 -25.20 5.25 4.66
N PHE A 7 -25.55 6.45 4.21
CA PHE A 7 -24.64 7.32 3.47
C PHE A 7 -23.42 7.69 4.31
N LEU A 8 -23.63 8.13 5.56
CA LEU A 8 -22.53 8.44 6.47
C LEU A 8 -21.66 7.20 6.78
N SER A 9 -22.28 6.03 6.97
CA SER A 9 -21.54 4.78 7.17
C SER A 9 -20.64 4.47 5.99
N GLN A 10 -21.10 4.71 4.75
CA GLN A 10 -20.28 4.47 3.57
C GLN A 10 -19.17 5.50 3.40
N LEU A 11 -19.40 6.75 3.78
CA LEU A 11 -18.35 7.77 3.81
C LEU A 11 -17.21 7.36 4.76
N PHE A 12 -17.52 6.90 5.97
CA PHE A 12 -16.52 6.38 6.90
C PHE A 12 -15.84 5.09 6.38
N ASN A 13 -16.58 4.21 5.69
CA ASN A 13 -15.99 3.04 5.03
C ASN A 13 -15.02 3.46 3.92
N GLY A 14 -15.40 4.44 3.12
CA GLY A 14 -14.54 5.02 2.08
C GLY A 14 -13.26 5.61 2.64
N LEU A 15 -13.36 6.39 3.72
CA LEU A 15 -12.19 6.95 4.41
C LEU A 15 -11.28 5.86 4.97
N ALA A 16 -11.82 4.82 5.62
CA ALA A 16 -11.01 3.75 6.20
C ALA A 16 -10.30 2.93 5.11
N SER A 17 -11.02 2.52 4.07
CA SER A 17 -10.45 1.79 2.92
C SER A 17 -9.49 2.68 2.13
N GLY A 18 -9.83 3.95 1.95
CA GLY A 18 -8.99 4.94 1.27
C GLY A 18 -7.68 5.21 2.01
N ALA A 19 -7.69 5.25 3.34
CA ALA A 19 -6.48 5.39 4.13
C ALA A 19 -5.55 4.18 4.01
N LEU A 20 -6.09 2.95 3.93
CA LEU A 20 -5.31 1.75 3.64
C LEU A 20 -4.74 1.78 2.22
N LEU A 21 -5.55 2.13 1.22
CA LEU A 21 -5.08 2.29 -0.16
C LEU A 21 -4.00 3.37 -0.26
N ALA A 22 -4.16 4.50 0.43
CA ALA A 22 -3.16 5.54 0.52
C ALA A 22 -1.84 5.02 1.11
N LEU A 23 -1.90 4.19 2.16
CA LEU A 23 -0.72 3.63 2.81
C LEU A 23 0.05 2.67 1.88
N ILE A 24 -0.66 1.75 1.23
CA ILE A 24 -0.05 0.81 0.27
C ILE A 24 0.54 1.58 -0.91
N SER A 25 -0.23 2.50 -1.48
CA SER A 25 0.17 3.31 -2.64
C SER A 25 1.34 4.24 -2.30
N SER A 26 1.41 4.74 -1.06
CA SER A 26 2.56 5.51 -0.58
C SER A 26 3.83 4.67 -0.58
N GLY A 27 3.77 3.39 -0.16
CA GLY A 27 4.89 2.47 -0.25
C GLY A 27 5.39 2.27 -1.68
N LEU A 28 4.46 2.02 -2.62
CA LEU A 28 4.78 1.89 -4.04
C LEU A 28 5.35 3.18 -4.63
N THR A 29 4.77 4.32 -4.28
CA THR A 29 5.21 5.65 -4.72
C THR A 29 6.61 5.99 -4.22
N ILE A 30 6.96 5.61 -2.99
CA ILE A 30 8.31 5.80 -2.42
C ILE A 30 9.32 4.95 -3.19
N ILE A 31 9.01 3.68 -3.48
CA ILE A 31 9.88 2.80 -4.28
C ILE A 31 10.08 3.39 -5.67
N TYR A 32 8.99 3.71 -6.37
CA TYR A 32 9.08 4.26 -7.71
C TYR A 32 9.81 5.61 -7.75
N GLY A 33 9.47 6.51 -6.85
CA GLY A 33 10.10 7.84 -6.78
C GLY A 33 11.61 7.77 -6.57
N ALA A 34 12.10 6.82 -5.75
CA ALA A 34 13.52 6.70 -5.44
C ALA A 34 14.32 5.87 -6.45
N LEU A 35 13.71 4.82 -7.01
CA LEU A 35 14.41 3.80 -7.79
C LEU A 35 14.03 3.81 -9.27
N GLY A 36 12.95 4.50 -9.64
CA GLY A 36 12.37 4.44 -10.99
C GLY A 36 11.73 3.10 -11.35
N VAL A 37 11.60 2.18 -10.38
CA VAL A 37 11.12 0.82 -10.59
C VAL A 37 9.64 0.71 -10.24
N LEU A 38 8.80 0.34 -11.21
CA LEU A 38 7.42 -0.06 -10.99
C LEU A 38 7.39 -1.49 -10.45
N ASN A 39 7.10 -1.63 -9.16
CA ASN A 39 7.12 -2.94 -8.48
C ASN A 39 5.77 -3.63 -8.56
N LEU A 40 5.57 -4.53 -9.53
CA LEU A 40 4.34 -5.34 -9.66
C LEU A 40 4.22 -6.43 -8.57
N ALA A 41 5.30 -6.77 -7.85
CA ALA A 41 5.21 -7.64 -6.68
C ALA A 41 4.61 -6.96 -5.45
N HIS A 42 4.28 -5.65 -5.50
CA HIS A 42 3.85 -4.89 -4.33
C HIS A 42 2.56 -5.43 -3.70
N GLY A 43 1.60 -5.88 -4.53
CA GLY A 43 0.39 -6.55 -4.05
C GLY A 43 0.68 -7.90 -3.38
N ALA A 44 1.62 -8.68 -3.93
CA ALA A 44 2.05 -9.92 -3.31
C ALA A 44 2.78 -9.67 -1.97
N MET A 45 3.49 -8.56 -1.84
CA MET A 45 4.10 -8.13 -0.56
C MET A 45 3.02 -7.75 0.48
N PHE A 46 1.95 -7.09 0.07
CA PHE A 46 0.79 -6.83 0.93
C PHE A 46 0.19 -8.13 1.45
N MET A 47 -0.10 -9.08 0.56
CA MET A 47 -0.61 -10.40 0.91
C MET A 47 0.36 -11.12 1.87
N LEU A 48 1.64 -11.20 1.53
CA LEU A 48 2.66 -11.88 2.34
C LEU A 48 2.77 -11.31 3.75
N GLY A 49 2.65 -9.98 3.91
CA GLY A 49 2.62 -9.32 5.23
C GLY A 49 1.40 -9.74 6.05
N GLY A 50 0.23 -9.88 5.41
CA GLY A 50 -0.97 -10.43 6.05
C GLY A 50 -0.75 -11.86 6.55
N TYR A 51 -0.18 -12.75 5.74
CA TYR A 51 0.12 -14.13 6.11
C TYR A 51 1.21 -14.23 7.20
N ALA A 52 2.27 -13.43 7.13
CA ALA A 52 3.29 -13.37 8.18
C ALA A 52 2.69 -12.94 9.53
N GLY A 53 1.80 -11.94 9.49
CA GLY A 53 1.06 -11.51 10.66
C GLY A 53 0.10 -12.58 11.17
N TYR A 54 -0.60 -13.30 10.29
CA TYR A 54 -1.45 -14.43 10.67
C TYR A 54 -0.66 -15.51 11.42
N VAL A 55 0.51 -15.91 10.92
CA VAL A 55 1.37 -16.91 11.61
C VAL A 55 1.77 -16.43 13.00
N ALA A 56 2.17 -15.17 13.13
CA ALA A 56 2.53 -14.61 14.43
C ALA A 56 1.33 -14.52 15.37
N TYR A 57 0.14 -14.22 14.86
CA TYR A 57 -1.10 -14.23 15.65
C TYR A 57 -1.42 -15.63 16.16
N GLN A 58 -1.35 -16.65 15.31
CA GLN A 58 -1.59 -18.04 15.70
C GLN A 58 -0.60 -18.54 16.77
N ALA A 59 0.63 -18.08 16.71
CA ALA A 59 1.67 -18.47 17.66
C ALA A 59 1.56 -17.76 19.02
N THR A 60 1.09 -16.50 19.03
CA THR A 60 1.16 -15.63 20.23
C THR A 60 -0.19 -15.22 20.80
N GLY A 61 -1.28 -15.32 20.01
CA GLY A 61 -2.59 -14.74 20.34
C GLY A 61 -2.61 -13.20 20.38
N SER A 62 -1.50 -12.54 20.01
CA SER A 62 -1.34 -11.08 20.11
C SER A 62 -1.47 -10.39 18.76
N PHE A 63 -2.45 -9.49 18.63
CA PHE A 63 -2.59 -8.67 17.44
C PHE A 63 -1.41 -7.72 17.23
N ALA A 64 -0.81 -7.20 18.31
CA ALA A 64 0.39 -6.36 18.22
C ALA A 64 1.59 -7.14 17.65
N ALA A 65 1.78 -8.40 18.08
CA ALA A 65 2.81 -9.27 17.51
C ALA A 65 2.55 -9.55 16.02
N ALA A 66 1.28 -9.76 15.63
CA ALA A 66 0.89 -9.93 14.23
C ALA A 66 1.26 -8.71 13.38
N VAL A 67 0.95 -7.51 13.86
CA VAL A 67 1.27 -6.25 13.17
C VAL A 67 2.78 -6.06 13.01
N LEU A 68 3.55 -6.31 14.07
CA LEU A 68 5.01 -6.22 14.02
C LEU A 68 5.61 -7.26 13.05
N ALA A 69 5.13 -8.49 13.11
CA ALA A 69 5.60 -9.54 12.20
C ALA A 69 5.27 -9.24 10.74
N GLY A 70 4.03 -8.82 10.44
CA GLY A 70 3.61 -8.42 9.10
C GLY A 70 4.45 -7.28 8.53
N ALA A 71 4.77 -6.28 9.34
CA ALA A 71 5.57 -5.14 8.91
C ALA A 71 7.07 -5.51 8.76
N LEU A 72 7.68 -6.09 9.80
CA LEU A 72 9.13 -6.32 9.84
C LEU A 72 9.59 -7.44 8.91
N SER A 73 8.77 -8.48 8.70
CA SER A 73 9.10 -9.53 7.73
C SER A 73 9.27 -8.94 6.32
N LEU A 74 8.48 -7.95 5.96
CA LEU A 74 8.57 -7.30 4.65
C LEU A 74 9.75 -6.35 4.51
N VAL A 75 10.30 -5.82 5.60
CA VAL A 75 11.61 -5.14 5.56
C VAL A 75 12.70 -6.12 5.14
N LEU A 76 12.70 -7.32 5.74
CA LEU A 76 13.70 -8.36 5.43
C LEU A 76 13.52 -8.91 4.02
N VAL A 77 12.30 -9.30 3.66
CA VAL A 77 11.99 -9.83 2.32
C VAL A 77 12.25 -8.77 1.25
N GLY A 78 11.77 -7.54 1.44
CA GLY A 78 12.00 -6.45 0.50
C GLY A 78 13.49 -6.13 0.34
N GLY A 79 14.22 -6.02 1.44
CA GLY A 79 15.68 -5.79 1.39
C GLY A 79 16.43 -6.94 0.72
N ALA A 80 16.02 -8.19 0.96
CA ALA A 80 16.59 -9.35 0.30
C ALA A 80 16.30 -9.35 -1.22
N LEU A 81 15.06 -9.11 -1.62
CA LEU A 81 14.66 -9.03 -3.04
C LEU A 81 15.38 -7.89 -3.76
N GLU A 82 15.47 -6.73 -3.14
CA GLU A 82 16.22 -5.61 -3.70
C GLU A 82 17.67 -6.00 -3.94
N ARG A 83 18.35 -6.53 -2.89
CA ARG A 83 19.77 -6.85 -2.95
C ARG A 83 20.11 -7.97 -3.93
N THR A 84 19.26 -8.98 -4.04
CA THR A 84 19.55 -10.19 -4.83
C THR A 84 19.06 -10.11 -6.27
N ILE A 85 17.94 -9.41 -6.51
CA ILE A 85 17.30 -9.42 -7.83
C ILE A 85 17.15 -8.00 -8.37
N ILE A 86 16.39 -7.12 -7.69
CA ILE A 86 15.88 -5.88 -8.27
C ILE A 86 17.00 -4.90 -8.65
N ARG A 87 18.05 -4.80 -7.82
CA ARG A 87 19.21 -3.93 -8.11
C ARG A 87 19.89 -4.18 -9.45
N HIS A 88 19.83 -5.42 -9.96
CA HIS A 88 20.43 -5.77 -11.25
C HIS A 88 19.63 -5.24 -12.44
N PHE A 89 18.41 -4.73 -12.17
CA PHE A 89 17.49 -4.22 -13.18
C PHE A 89 17.38 -2.69 -13.19
N TYR A 90 18.07 -1.96 -12.30
CA TYR A 90 18.00 -0.49 -12.27
C TYR A 90 18.43 0.17 -13.57
N ALA A 91 19.43 -0.38 -14.25
CA ALA A 91 19.92 0.11 -15.54
C ALA A 91 19.25 -0.56 -16.75
N ARG A 92 18.26 -1.44 -16.51
CA ARG A 92 17.53 -2.14 -17.57
C ARG A 92 16.30 -1.34 -18.02
N PRO A 93 15.81 -1.57 -19.25
CA PRO A 93 14.55 -0.97 -19.71
C PRO A 93 13.39 -1.23 -18.74
N PRO A 94 12.39 -0.32 -18.67
CA PRO A 94 11.23 -0.48 -17.77
C PRO A 94 10.47 -1.79 -17.97
N GLU A 95 10.45 -2.33 -19.18
CA GLU A 95 9.79 -3.60 -19.52
C GLU A 95 10.42 -4.79 -18.77
N ASP A 96 11.75 -4.82 -18.68
CA ASP A 96 12.48 -5.86 -17.95
C ASP A 96 12.18 -5.78 -16.45
N GLN A 97 12.08 -4.55 -15.91
CA GLN A 97 11.74 -4.31 -14.50
C GLN A 97 10.31 -4.76 -14.17
N LEU A 98 9.35 -4.47 -15.04
CA LEU A 98 7.98 -4.93 -14.91
C LEU A 98 7.90 -6.45 -14.94
N LEU A 99 8.57 -7.08 -15.90
CA LEU A 99 8.54 -8.53 -16.07
C LEU A 99 9.13 -9.27 -14.86
N VAL A 100 10.28 -8.80 -14.35
CA VAL A 100 10.92 -9.45 -13.19
C VAL A 100 10.09 -9.26 -11.92
N THR A 101 9.55 -8.06 -11.69
CA THR A 101 8.73 -7.82 -10.49
C THR A 101 7.41 -8.56 -10.55
N PHE A 102 6.79 -8.71 -11.74
CA PHE A 102 5.62 -9.55 -11.95
C PHE A 102 5.93 -11.02 -11.65
N GLY A 103 7.04 -11.54 -12.19
CA GLY A 103 7.50 -12.92 -11.92
C GLY A 103 7.73 -13.17 -10.43
N ILE A 104 8.36 -12.23 -9.71
CA ILE A 104 8.52 -12.29 -8.24
C ILE A 104 7.15 -12.36 -7.56
N GLY A 105 6.19 -11.54 -8.00
CA GLY A 105 4.83 -11.55 -7.46
C GLY A 105 4.17 -12.92 -7.57
N ILE A 106 4.22 -13.53 -8.76
CA ILE A 106 3.69 -14.89 -8.99
C ILE A 106 4.36 -15.90 -8.06
N VAL A 107 5.69 -15.89 -7.98
CA VAL A 107 6.44 -16.84 -7.12
C VAL A 107 6.01 -16.67 -5.66
N ILE A 108 5.87 -15.46 -5.15
CA ILE A 108 5.41 -15.22 -3.76
C ILE A 108 3.99 -15.77 -3.57
N VAL A 109 3.06 -15.52 -4.49
CA VAL A 109 1.68 -16.02 -4.41
C VAL A 109 1.65 -17.54 -4.39
N GLU A 110 2.39 -18.20 -5.29
CA GLU A 110 2.43 -19.67 -5.36
C GLU A 110 3.10 -20.30 -4.12
N LEU A 111 4.15 -19.68 -3.58
CA LEU A 111 4.77 -20.15 -2.33
C LEU A 111 3.79 -20.05 -1.15
N VAL A 112 2.99 -18.97 -1.06
CA VAL A 112 1.95 -18.83 -0.04
C VAL A 112 0.85 -19.87 -0.27
N ARG A 113 0.43 -20.10 -1.51
CA ARG A 113 -0.58 -21.11 -1.85
C ARG A 113 -0.11 -22.53 -1.50
N LEU A 114 1.15 -22.85 -1.73
CA LEU A 114 1.75 -24.13 -1.34
C LEU A 114 1.81 -24.30 0.19
N ALA A 115 2.12 -23.24 0.93
CA ALA A 115 2.28 -23.29 2.38
C ALA A 115 0.96 -23.30 3.15
N PHE A 116 -0.05 -22.54 2.69
CA PHE A 116 -1.30 -22.29 3.41
C PHE A 116 -2.55 -22.83 2.68
N GLY A 117 -2.41 -23.28 1.45
CA GLY A 117 -3.54 -23.66 0.60
C GLY A 117 -4.29 -22.47 0.02
N SER A 118 -5.45 -22.75 -0.59
CA SER A 118 -6.31 -21.71 -1.20
C SER A 118 -7.49 -21.28 -0.33
N LEU A 119 -7.60 -21.82 0.89
CA LEU A 119 -8.69 -21.49 1.80
C LEU A 119 -8.50 -20.09 2.38
N SER A 120 -9.63 -19.41 2.58
CA SER A 120 -9.64 -18.11 3.23
C SER A 120 -9.29 -18.22 4.71
N LEU A 121 -8.29 -17.45 5.15
CA LEU A 121 -7.88 -17.35 6.55
C LEU A 121 -8.36 -16.03 7.14
N SER A 122 -8.71 -16.03 8.42
CA SER A 122 -9.18 -14.83 9.13
C SER A 122 -8.31 -14.55 10.35
N VAL A 123 -8.02 -13.27 10.55
CA VAL A 123 -7.39 -12.76 11.77
C VAL A 123 -8.46 -11.98 12.54
N PRO A 124 -8.80 -12.35 13.78
CA PRO A 124 -9.76 -11.58 14.55
C PRO A 124 -9.20 -10.19 14.91
N PRO A 125 -10.05 -9.18 15.00
CA PRO A 125 -9.63 -7.87 15.50
C PRO A 125 -9.24 -7.98 17.00
N PRO A 126 -8.39 -7.05 17.49
CA PRO A 126 -8.04 -7.02 18.91
C PRO A 126 -9.29 -6.83 19.77
N ALA A 127 -9.34 -7.45 20.96
CA ALA A 127 -10.53 -7.52 21.82
C ALA A 127 -11.15 -6.12 22.13
N PHE A 128 -10.32 -5.10 22.31
CA PHE A 128 -10.78 -3.74 22.56
C PHE A 128 -11.46 -3.07 21.35
N ALA A 129 -11.28 -3.59 20.15
CA ALA A 129 -11.84 -3.07 18.90
C ALA A 129 -12.81 -4.06 18.23
N ALA A 130 -13.13 -5.19 18.85
CA ALA A 130 -14.02 -6.23 18.29
C ALA A 130 -15.51 -5.82 18.32
N GLY A 131 -15.85 -4.72 18.99
CA GLY A 131 -17.21 -4.24 19.15
C GLY A 131 -17.64 -3.21 18.12
N VAL A 132 -18.72 -2.50 18.45
CA VAL A 132 -19.27 -1.39 17.68
C VAL A 132 -19.29 -0.11 18.51
N THR A 133 -19.08 1.02 17.87
CA THR A 133 -19.10 2.34 18.49
C THR A 133 -20.39 3.07 18.10
N PRO A 134 -21.27 3.42 19.07
CA PRO A 134 -22.44 4.24 18.81
C PRO A 134 -22.01 5.71 18.61
N MET A 135 -22.33 6.27 17.44
CA MET A 135 -22.02 7.67 17.08
C MET A 135 -23.26 8.57 17.14
N GLY A 136 -24.30 8.18 17.88
CA GLY A 136 -25.56 8.93 18.01
C GLY A 136 -26.47 8.83 16.79
N PHE A 137 -25.94 9.01 15.58
CA PHE A 137 -26.68 8.94 14.31
C PHE A 137 -26.46 7.61 13.58
N MET A 138 -25.47 6.82 13.95
CA MET A 138 -25.20 5.49 13.39
C MET A 138 -24.42 4.62 14.40
N ILE A 139 -24.42 3.30 14.15
CA ILE A 139 -23.57 2.33 14.81
C ILE A 139 -22.48 1.91 13.83
N TYR A 140 -21.20 2.02 14.23
CA TYR A 140 -20.08 1.77 13.33
C TYR A 140 -19.07 0.79 13.91
N PRO A 141 -18.47 -0.14 13.12
CA PRO A 141 -17.48 -1.09 13.63
C PRO A 141 -16.25 -0.37 14.20
N THR A 142 -15.94 -0.63 15.47
CA THR A 142 -14.83 0.04 16.18
C THR A 142 -13.48 -0.24 15.48
N TYR A 143 -13.31 -1.45 14.94
CA TYR A 143 -12.08 -1.81 14.25
C TYR A 143 -11.81 -0.95 13.01
N ARG A 144 -12.82 -0.56 12.24
CA ARG A 144 -12.62 0.32 11.06
C ARG A 144 -12.16 1.74 11.45
N LEU A 145 -12.63 2.24 12.61
CA LEU A 145 -12.11 3.50 13.16
C LEU A 145 -10.64 3.36 13.58
N LEU A 146 -10.30 2.22 14.19
CA LEU A 146 -8.92 1.90 14.53
C LEU A 146 -8.03 1.84 13.29
N VAL A 147 -8.48 1.20 12.22
CA VAL A 147 -7.77 1.13 10.92
C VAL A 147 -7.50 2.53 10.38
N LEU A 148 -8.49 3.42 10.38
CA LEU A 148 -8.34 4.80 9.93
C LEU A 148 -7.27 5.54 10.75
N GLY A 149 -7.32 5.42 12.09
CA GLY A 149 -6.34 6.03 12.99
C GLY A 149 -4.92 5.48 12.79
N ILE A 150 -4.78 4.17 12.70
CA ILE A 150 -3.47 3.51 12.49
C ILE A 150 -2.90 3.89 11.13
N ALA A 151 -3.70 3.87 10.05
CA ALA A 151 -3.26 4.26 8.72
C ALA A 151 -2.82 5.73 8.69
N ALA A 152 -3.57 6.63 9.32
CA ALA A 152 -3.20 8.04 9.42
C ALA A 152 -1.87 8.24 10.18
N ILE A 153 -1.66 7.53 11.28
CA ILE A 153 -0.38 7.57 12.03
C ILE A 153 0.76 7.02 11.16
N ALA A 154 0.55 5.89 10.47
CA ALA A 154 1.57 5.31 9.61
C ALA A 154 1.94 6.25 8.44
N LEU A 155 0.96 6.89 7.80
CA LEU A 155 1.19 7.90 6.77
C LEU A 155 1.93 9.12 7.31
N ALA A 156 1.59 9.60 8.51
CA ALA A 156 2.28 10.69 9.17
C ALA A 156 3.74 10.31 9.48
N LEU A 157 4.01 9.09 9.96
CA LEU A 157 5.36 8.59 10.20
C LEU A 157 6.16 8.51 8.89
N LEU A 158 5.58 7.98 7.81
CA LEU A 158 6.22 7.96 6.49
C LEU A 158 6.52 9.39 6.00
N TYR A 159 5.59 10.32 6.19
CA TYR A 159 5.81 11.74 5.87
C TYR A 159 7.02 12.30 6.64
N VAL A 160 7.08 12.05 7.96
CA VAL A 160 8.21 12.50 8.80
C VAL A 160 9.52 11.88 8.31
N VAL A 161 9.54 10.57 8.02
CA VAL A 161 10.74 9.89 7.50
C VAL A 161 11.20 10.53 6.20
N LEU A 162 10.29 10.77 5.25
CA LEU A 162 10.63 11.30 3.92
C LEU A 162 11.01 12.79 3.94
N TYR A 163 10.32 13.62 4.74
CA TYR A 163 10.46 15.08 4.64
C TYR A 163 11.20 15.73 5.80
N ARG A 164 11.37 15.02 6.94
CA ARG A 164 11.97 15.59 8.17
C ARG A 164 13.24 14.88 8.63
N THR A 165 13.67 13.78 7.96
CA THR A 165 14.89 13.05 8.34
C THR A 165 16.01 13.20 7.31
N ARG A 166 17.25 12.91 7.75
CA ARG A 166 18.44 12.85 6.89
C ARG A 166 18.28 11.79 5.79
N LEU A 167 17.66 10.64 6.11
CA LEU A 167 17.39 9.57 5.14
C LEU A 167 16.53 10.11 3.99
N GLY A 168 15.43 10.79 4.30
CA GLY A 168 14.57 11.38 3.27
C GLY A 168 15.29 12.44 2.42
N THR A 169 16.20 13.23 3.01
CA THR A 169 17.02 14.19 2.25
C THR A 169 17.95 13.47 1.28
N ILE A 170 18.63 12.40 1.73
CA ILE A 170 19.53 11.59 0.90
C ILE A 170 18.74 10.91 -0.23
N VAL A 171 17.56 10.37 0.07
CA VAL A 171 16.69 9.74 -0.94
C VAL A 171 16.32 10.74 -2.02
N ARG A 172 15.83 11.93 -1.67
CA ARG A 172 15.48 12.96 -2.65
C ARG A 172 16.67 13.44 -3.48
N ALA A 173 17.83 13.61 -2.85
CA ALA A 173 19.07 13.94 -3.58
C ALA A 173 19.49 12.81 -4.53
N GLY A 174 19.34 11.55 -4.12
CA GLY A 174 19.65 10.38 -4.95
C GLY A 174 18.72 10.21 -6.16
N ILE A 175 17.48 10.69 -6.06
CA ILE A 175 16.53 10.73 -7.18
C ILE A 175 17.01 11.75 -8.25
N GLU A 176 17.52 12.91 -7.82
CA GLU A 176 18.01 13.94 -8.74
C GLU A 176 19.36 13.55 -9.35
N ASP A 177 20.32 13.12 -8.55
CA ASP A 177 21.64 12.68 -9.02
C ASP A 177 22.28 11.67 -8.04
N SER A 178 22.10 10.39 -8.33
CA SER A 178 22.68 9.30 -7.55
C SER A 178 24.20 9.27 -7.61
N THR A 179 24.82 9.73 -8.71
CA THR A 179 26.26 9.79 -8.89
C THR A 179 26.87 10.83 -7.96
N MET A 180 26.28 12.03 -7.91
CA MET A 180 26.72 13.09 -7.01
C MET A 180 26.64 12.67 -5.54
N VAL A 181 25.53 12.00 -5.14
CA VAL A 181 25.38 11.47 -3.79
C VAL A 181 26.46 10.44 -3.46
N GLY A 182 26.82 9.58 -4.43
CA GLY A 182 27.93 8.63 -4.31
C GLY A 182 29.28 9.31 -4.11
N MET A 183 29.55 10.42 -4.83
CA MET A 183 30.79 11.21 -4.67
C MET A 183 30.92 11.87 -3.29
N LEU A 184 29.79 12.11 -2.60
CA LEU A 184 29.78 12.58 -1.21
C LEU A 184 30.07 11.47 -0.18
N GLY A 185 30.42 10.25 -0.64
CA GLY A 185 30.76 9.11 0.22
C GLY A 185 29.56 8.36 0.75
N ILE A 186 28.35 8.64 0.27
CA ILE A 186 27.13 7.95 0.68
C ILE A 186 26.96 6.69 -0.16
N ASN A 187 26.75 5.54 0.50
CA ASN A 187 26.47 4.28 -0.18
C ASN A 187 25.03 4.25 -0.71
N VAL A 188 24.86 4.59 -1.98
CA VAL A 188 23.56 4.67 -2.65
C VAL A 188 22.81 3.34 -2.65
N ASP A 189 23.52 2.21 -2.79
CA ASP A 189 22.90 0.87 -2.74
C ASP A 189 22.19 0.60 -1.41
N ARG A 190 22.82 1.01 -0.29
CA ARG A 190 22.20 0.85 1.05
C ARG A 190 20.98 1.75 1.20
N VAL A 191 21.02 2.94 0.62
CA VAL A 191 19.90 3.87 0.63
C VAL A 191 18.73 3.27 -0.14
N PHE A 192 18.97 2.76 -1.34
CA PHE A 192 17.94 2.15 -2.20
C PHE A 192 17.35 0.90 -1.55
N MET A 193 18.18 0.03 -0.98
CA MET A 193 17.72 -1.14 -0.20
C MET A 193 16.81 -0.71 0.97
N THR A 194 17.19 0.34 1.70
CA THR A 194 16.40 0.85 2.83
C THR A 194 15.06 1.40 2.36
N VAL A 195 15.04 2.16 1.27
CA VAL A 195 13.82 2.71 0.67
C VAL A 195 12.88 1.61 0.21
N PHE A 196 13.42 0.61 -0.48
CA PHE A 196 12.64 -0.55 -0.92
C PHE A 196 12.05 -1.32 0.28
N GLY A 197 12.86 -1.51 1.33
CA GLY A 197 12.43 -2.13 2.59
C GLY A 197 11.31 -1.34 3.28
N ILE A 198 11.39 -0.01 3.32
CA ILE A 198 10.34 0.85 3.89
C ILE A 198 9.04 0.75 3.07
N GLY A 199 9.14 0.78 1.74
CA GLY A 199 7.96 0.61 0.87
C GLY A 199 7.32 -0.77 1.03
N ALA A 200 8.12 -1.83 1.08
CA ALA A 200 7.65 -3.19 1.33
C ALA A 200 7.03 -3.33 2.74
N MET A 201 7.62 -2.69 3.75
CA MET A 201 7.08 -2.62 5.10
C MET A 201 5.68 -1.97 5.11
N ALA A 202 5.49 -0.89 4.39
CA ALA A 202 4.19 -0.22 4.31
C ALA A 202 3.13 -1.14 3.70
N ALA A 203 3.47 -1.91 2.65
CA ALA A 203 2.58 -2.92 2.07
C ALA A 203 2.25 -4.03 3.06
N GLY A 204 3.25 -4.63 3.72
CA GLY A 204 3.04 -5.71 4.68
C GLY A 204 2.26 -5.27 5.92
N PHE A 205 2.55 -4.08 6.43
CA PHE A 205 1.78 -3.47 7.51
C PHE A 205 0.31 -3.26 7.13
N ALA A 206 0.04 -2.72 5.95
CA ALA A 206 -1.32 -2.56 5.47
C ALA A 206 -2.02 -3.92 5.28
N GLY A 207 -1.29 -4.96 4.85
CA GLY A 207 -1.81 -6.32 4.69
C GLY A 207 -2.35 -6.90 5.97
N ILE A 208 -1.59 -6.83 7.07
CA ILE A 208 -2.05 -7.35 8.35
C ILE A 208 -3.14 -6.48 8.98
N ILE A 209 -3.09 -5.16 8.84
CA ILE A 209 -4.16 -4.27 9.32
C ILE A 209 -5.47 -4.51 8.56
N ASN A 210 -5.41 -4.87 7.28
CA ASN A 210 -6.60 -5.19 6.50
C ASN A 210 -7.17 -6.59 6.80
N ALA A 211 -6.39 -7.52 7.33
CA ALA A 211 -6.77 -8.93 7.52
C ALA A 211 -8.06 -9.16 8.36
N PRO A 212 -8.38 -8.37 9.40
CA PRO A 212 -9.66 -8.48 10.09
C PRO A 212 -10.86 -7.90 9.32
N VAL A 213 -10.63 -7.10 8.27
CA VAL A 213 -11.69 -6.52 7.44
C VAL A 213 -11.99 -7.39 6.23
N VAL A 214 -10.91 -7.89 5.60
CA VAL A 214 -10.97 -8.74 4.40
C VAL A 214 -10.13 -9.97 4.67
N SER A 215 -10.75 -11.15 4.57
CA SER A 215 -10.06 -12.42 4.79
C SER A 215 -8.85 -12.58 3.87
N LEU A 216 -7.80 -13.21 4.40
CA LEU A 216 -6.58 -13.48 3.65
C LEU A 216 -6.82 -14.64 2.67
N THR A 217 -6.63 -14.37 1.39
CA THR A 217 -6.55 -15.36 0.32
C THR A 217 -5.29 -15.13 -0.49
N PRO A 218 -4.72 -16.14 -1.16
CA PRO A 218 -3.54 -15.95 -2.00
C PRO A 218 -3.75 -14.91 -3.12
N ASP A 219 -4.99 -14.73 -3.57
CA ASP A 219 -5.32 -13.83 -4.69
C ASP A 219 -5.62 -12.39 -4.25
N VAL A 220 -5.68 -12.10 -2.92
CA VAL A 220 -5.97 -10.75 -2.41
C VAL A 220 -4.95 -9.72 -2.88
N GLY A 221 -3.70 -10.15 -3.07
CA GLY A 221 -2.62 -9.28 -3.55
C GLY A 221 -2.84 -8.71 -4.94
N GLU A 222 -3.42 -9.49 -5.86
CA GLU A 222 -3.68 -9.06 -7.23
C GLU A 222 -4.73 -7.94 -7.29
N SER A 223 -5.85 -8.13 -6.60
CA SER A 223 -6.92 -7.12 -6.55
C SER A 223 -6.45 -5.80 -5.93
N ILE A 224 -5.66 -5.87 -4.87
CA ILE A 224 -5.09 -4.70 -4.19
C ILE A 224 -4.02 -4.01 -5.07
N LEU A 225 -3.21 -4.78 -5.80
CA LEU A 225 -2.23 -4.23 -6.72
C LEU A 225 -2.88 -3.32 -7.76
N VAL A 226 -3.96 -3.81 -8.41
CA VAL A 226 -4.71 -3.03 -9.41
C VAL A 226 -5.23 -1.73 -8.81
N GLN A 227 -5.87 -1.77 -7.64
CA GLN A 227 -6.38 -0.57 -6.97
C GLN A 227 -5.23 0.39 -6.59
N THR A 228 -4.11 -0.14 -6.10
CA THR A 228 -2.91 0.63 -5.74
C THR A 228 -2.33 1.36 -6.95
N PHE A 229 -2.27 0.70 -8.11
CA PHE A 229 -1.84 1.33 -9.36
C PHE A 229 -2.76 2.48 -9.77
N VAL A 230 -4.08 2.26 -9.74
CA VAL A 230 -5.05 3.31 -10.04
C VAL A 230 -4.87 4.51 -9.11
N VAL A 231 -4.67 4.27 -7.82
CA VAL A 231 -4.41 5.33 -6.83
C VAL A 231 -3.16 6.12 -7.17
N VAL A 232 -2.05 5.43 -7.49
CA VAL A 232 -0.78 6.09 -7.85
C VAL A 232 -0.93 6.93 -9.13
N VAL A 233 -1.69 6.43 -10.10
CA VAL A 233 -1.96 7.16 -11.35
C VAL A 233 -2.85 8.38 -11.10
N ILE A 234 -3.94 8.23 -10.33
CA ILE A 234 -4.80 9.37 -9.95
C ILE A 234 -4.01 10.41 -9.16
N GLY A 235 -3.23 9.98 -8.19
CA GLY A 235 -2.43 10.87 -7.33
C GLY A 235 -1.30 11.57 -8.06
N GLY A 236 -0.73 10.91 -9.05
CA GLY A 236 0.47 11.29 -9.81
C GLY A 236 1.68 10.46 -9.38
N VAL A 237 2.26 9.76 -10.36
CA VAL A 237 3.36 8.80 -10.14
C VAL A 237 4.54 9.49 -9.46
N GLY A 238 5.07 8.90 -8.39
CA GLY A 238 6.19 9.46 -7.61
C GLY A 238 5.80 10.54 -6.60
N SER A 239 4.52 10.96 -6.52
CA SER A 239 4.05 11.96 -5.58
C SER A 239 3.47 11.34 -4.31
N PHE A 240 4.18 11.42 -3.17
CA PHE A 240 3.70 10.92 -1.89
C PHE A 240 2.39 11.60 -1.44
N PRO A 241 2.25 12.95 -1.48
CA PRO A 241 0.96 13.60 -1.19
C PRO A 241 -0.13 13.20 -2.18
N GLY A 242 0.26 12.96 -3.45
CA GLY A 242 -0.64 12.45 -4.48
C GLY A 242 -1.18 11.07 -4.14
N ALA A 243 -0.35 10.15 -3.66
CA ALA A 243 -0.77 8.83 -3.23
C ALA A 243 -1.78 8.88 -2.07
N ILE A 244 -1.62 9.82 -1.13
CA ILE A 244 -2.58 10.02 -0.04
C ILE A 244 -3.92 10.50 -0.58
N LEU A 245 -3.94 11.55 -1.38
CA LEU A 245 -5.19 12.09 -1.95
C LEU A 245 -5.86 11.09 -2.89
N GLY A 246 -5.09 10.45 -3.77
CA GLY A 246 -5.58 9.42 -4.68
C GLY A 246 -6.19 8.24 -3.93
N GLY A 247 -5.57 7.80 -2.83
CA GLY A 247 -6.08 6.73 -1.98
C GLY A 247 -7.41 7.08 -1.33
N LEU A 248 -7.53 8.28 -0.76
CA LEU A 248 -8.79 8.73 -0.15
C LEU A 248 -9.90 8.85 -1.20
N ILE A 249 -9.61 9.44 -2.36
CA ILE A 249 -10.57 9.55 -3.47
C ILE A 249 -11.00 8.16 -3.96
N ALA A 250 -10.05 7.24 -4.16
CA ALA A 250 -10.35 5.88 -4.61
C ALA A 250 -11.20 5.11 -3.58
N GLY A 251 -10.90 5.25 -2.29
CA GLY A 251 -11.69 4.64 -1.22
C GLY A 251 -13.13 5.15 -1.20
N GLU A 252 -13.35 6.46 -1.36
CA GLU A 252 -14.69 7.05 -1.43
C GLU A 252 -15.44 6.59 -2.68
N ILE A 253 -14.78 6.54 -3.84
CA ILE A 253 -15.41 6.05 -5.07
C ILE A 253 -15.87 4.60 -4.89
N LEU A 254 -14.99 3.72 -4.40
CA LEU A 254 -15.31 2.31 -4.19
C LEU A 254 -16.47 2.15 -3.20
N SER A 255 -16.44 2.87 -2.08
CA SER A 255 -17.45 2.77 -1.03
C SER A 255 -18.79 3.34 -1.44
N LEU A 256 -18.83 4.57 -1.98
CA LEU A 256 -20.08 5.22 -2.38
C LEU A 256 -20.75 4.52 -3.57
N THR A 257 -19.95 4.06 -4.54
CA THR A 257 -20.50 3.29 -5.67
C THR A 257 -21.08 1.96 -5.21
N SER A 258 -20.48 1.30 -4.21
CA SER A 258 -21.01 0.04 -3.66
C SER A 258 -22.39 0.17 -3.01
N MET A 259 -22.83 1.38 -2.66
CA MET A 259 -24.21 1.63 -2.19
C MET A 259 -25.26 1.44 -3.29
N ILE A 260 -24.86 1.68 -4.55
CA ILE A 260 -25.74 1.54 -5.71
C ILE A 260 -25.67 0.09 -6.17
N ASP A 261 -24.48 -0.35 -6.55
CA ASP A 261 -24.20 -1.74 -6.91
C ASP A 261 -22.68 -2.02 -6.77
N PRO A 262 -22.28 -3.00 -5.96
CA PRO A 262 -20.86 -3.38 -5.80
C PRO A 262 -20.15 -3.74 -7.11
N ALA A 263 -20.88 -4.26 -8.12
CA ALA A 263 -20.33 -4.63 -9.41
C ALA A 263 -19.76 -3.43 -10.19
N TYR A 264 -20.31 -2.23 -9.98
CA TYR A 264 -19.83 -1.02 -10.64
C TYR A 264 -18.68 -0.33 -9.92
N SER A 265 -18.30 -0.75 -8.71
CA SER A 265 -17.30 -0.04 -7.91
C SER A 265 -15.94 0.03 -8.61
N GLN A 266 -15.46 -1.08 -9.19
CA GLN A 266 -14.21 -1.08 -9.93
C GLN A 266 -14.31 -0.30 -11.26
N VAL A 267 -15.42 -0.44 -11.97
CA VAL A 267 -15.66 0.29 -13.23
C VAL A 267 -15.61 1.79 -12.98
N MET A 268 -16.26 2.28 -11.92
CA MET A 268 -16.25 3.69 -11.54
C MET A 268 -14.86 4.17 -11.15
N LEU A 269 -14.08 3.35 -10.45
CA LEU A 269 -12.70 3.67 -10.10
C LEU A 269 -11.85 3.89 -11.36
N PHE A 270 -11.95 3.00 -12.36
CA PHE A 270 -11.25 3.15 -13.64
C PHE A 270 -11.79 4.34 -14.47
N ALA A 271 -13.10 4.60 -14.45
CA ALA A 271 -13.68 5.75 -15.12
C ALA A 271 -13.12 7.07 -14.57
N VAL A 272 -13.04 7.19 -13.23
CA VAL A 272 -12.44 8.38 -12.59
C VAL A 272 -10.94 8.48 -12.89
N MET A 273 -10.19 7.37 -12.89
CA MET A 273 -8.80 7.38 -13.31
C MET A 273 -8.65 7.92 -14.73
N THR A 274 -9.47 7.41 -15.67
CA THR A 274 -9.45 7.87 -17.07
C THR A 274 -9.79 9.36 -17.17
N LEU A 275 -10.78 9.82 -16.43
CA LEU A 275 -11.17 11.24 -16.40
C LEU A 275 -10.00 12.11 -15.87
N VAL A 276 -9.35 11.68 -14.78
CA VAL A 276 -8.19 12.39 -14.22
C VAL A 276 -7.06 12.46 -15.25
N LEU A 277 -6.73 11.37 -15.93
CA LEU A 277 -5.68 11.35 -16.96
C LEU A 277 -6.01 12.23 -18.18
N LEU A 278 -7.27 12.30 -18.58
CA LEU A 278 -7.72 13.18 -19.68
C LEU A 278 -7.59 14.66 -19.29
N LEU A 279 -7.87 15.02 -18.05
CA LEU A 279 -7.82 16.40 -17.57
C LEU A 279 -6.41 16.80 -17.08
N ARG A 280 -5.69 15.87 -16.48
CA ARG A 280 -4.33 16.04 -15.92
C ARG A 280 -3.49 14.80 -16.17
N PRO A 281 -2.77 14.68 -17.28
CA PRO A 281 -1.98 13.50 -17.65
C PRO A 281 -0.92 13.11 -16.61
N GLN A 282 -0.45 14.06 -15.80
CA GLN A 282 0.51 13.85 -14.71
C GLN A 282 -0.14 13.40 -13.39
N GLY A 283 -1.46 13.24 -13.33
CA GLY A 283 -2.21 13.01 -12.10
C GLY A 283 -2.48 14.31 -11.33
N LEU A 284 -3.14 14.19 -10.16
CA LEU A 284 -3.58 15.36 -9.38
C LEU A 284 -2.42 16.19 -8.83
N LEU A 285 -1.37 15.54 -8.32
CA LEU A 285 -0.20 16.16 -7.69
C LEU A 285 1.13 15.60 -8.25
N GLY A 286 1.13 15.12 -9.49
CA GLY A 286 2.35 14.69 -10.17
C GLY A 286 3.28 15.88 -10.44
N LEU A 287 4.58 15.64 -10.44
CA LEU A 287 5.57 16.64 -10.80
C LEU A 287 5.44 16.92 -12.31
N GLN A 288 5.39 18.20 -12.67
CA GLN A 288 5.51 18.59 -14.08
C GLN A 288 6.91 18.19 -14.54
N SER A 289 7.01 17.36 -15.57
CA SER A 289 8.27 17.20 -16.32
C SER A 289 8.69 18.59 -16.80
N ARG A 290 9.81 19.08 -16.28
CA ARG A 290 10.47 20.22 -16.90
C ARG A 290 10.97 19.73 -18.27
N GLU A 291 10.28 20.15 -19.34
CA GLU A 291 10.80 20.09 -20.71
C GLU A 291 12.12 20.83 -20.81
#